data_8a6488c4e3862fb5be589affebf90d2e
#
_entry.id   8a6488c4e3862fb5be589affebf90d2e
#
_cell.length_a   1.000
_cell.length_b   1.000
_cell.length_c   1.000
_cell.angle_alpha   90.00
_cell.angle_beta   90.00
_cell.angle_gamma   90.00
#
_symmetry.space_group_name_H-M   'P 1'
#
loop_
_entity.id
_entity.type
_entity.pdbx_description
1 polymer ?
#
loop_
_entity_poly.entity_id
_entity_poly.type
_entity_poly.pdbx_seq_one_letter_code
_entity_poly.pdbx_strand_id
1 'polypeptide(L)'
;MTNRITEQLPELGLPKLLFRLWRRLHPRRRKQSLGVLVMMIVGGLAEVISIGAVIPFVTVLVSPERVLQIAPVSTLARILGLDRPDDLVVPLAAVFIVLVLLAVAIRLALVWATTRLAVVTAADLSAEAYERTLYQPYATHVGRNTSEVTSGVIHKVEAIVSGMLIPLQVAVGAIFSMVMVTAALVLIDPIIALITLGAFGGGYVVINRVFRERLAVNSRRIAREQTRVIKAIQEGIGGIRDVIIDGTQSVFLDEFRSSDRPVRHAQGSNSVIQQAPRLLMEGVAMLLISILAVVLSSRSDGIVSGLPILGALALGGQRLLPLYQQCYSAIVLVQGNRALLVTALEILEQPMPPTYGLPSPSPLDLRVGIECQHLRFRYTDNGLWVVDDLDLTIRSGTRLGLVGMTGCGKSTLLDLLMGLLVPDQGAVLVDGQRLEGNRLRAWQRSIAHVPQHVFLSDTSLAENIAFGIPVEEIDMDRVREAVRHAMIAEFIEAEPAKYATVVGERGIRLSGGQRQRIGIARALYKRASVLIFDEATSALDNQTERSVMNSLVDLNREVTVLLVAHRLSTLKECDVIVEMRDGQIVGEGTFESLMLTSDTFREMALAAEFT
;
A
#
# COMPACT_ATOMS: atom_id res chain seq x y z
N MET A 1 8.43 5.36 -21.29
CA MET A 1 7.84 3.99 -21.44
C MET A 1 6.89 3.59 -20.30
N THR A 2 6.97 4.19 -19.15
CA THR A 2 6.18 3.85 -17.94
C THR A 2 4.69 4.19 -18.06
N ASN A 3 4.32 5.24 -18.77
CA ASN A 3 2.91 5.67 -18.92
C ASN A 3 2.02 4.72 -19.74
N ARG A 4 2.56 3.97 -20.70
CA ARG A 4 1.73 3.11 -21.57
C ARG A 4 1.20 1.84 -20.90
N ILE A 5 1.85 1.34 -19.85
CA ILE A 5 1.42 0.11 -19.16
C ILE A 5 0.30 0.42 -18.16
N THR A 6 0.36 1.56 -17.50
CA THR A 6 -0.63 2.03 -16.53
C THR A 6 -1.92 2.53 -17.18
N GLU A 7 -1.85 3.17 -18.35
CA GLU A 7 -3.03 3.64 -19.09
C GLU A 7 -3.96 2.52 -19.56
N GLN A 8 -3.48 1.29 -19.71
CA GLN A 8 -4.29 0.15 -20.18
C GLN A 8 -4.97 -0.66 -19.06
N LEU A 9 -4.56 -0.50 -17.79
CA LEU A 9 -5.12 -1.28 -16.68
C LEU A 9 -6.62 -1.10 -16.47
N PRO A 10 -7.19 0.12 -16.53
CA PRO A 10 -8.63 0.33 -16.34
C PRO A 10 -9.51 -0.37 -17.38
N GLU A 11 -8.99 -0.56 -18.60
CA GLU A 11 -9.71 -1.18 -19.71
C GLU A 11 -9.68 -2.73 -19.67
N LEU A 12 -8.75 -3.31 -18.91
CA LEU A 12 -8.63 -4.76 -18.84
C LEU A 12 -9.83 -5.40 -18.14
N GLY A 13 -10.31 -6.50 -18.71
CA GLY A 13 -11.31 -7.35 -18.05
C GLY A 13 -10.80 -7.93 -16.72
N LEU A 14 -11.72 -8.14 -15.78
CA LEU A 14 -11.44 -8.66 -14.45
C LEU A 14 -10.56 -9.94 -14.44
N PRO A 15 -10.78 -10.96 -15.32
CA PRO A 15 -9.92 -12.15 -15.35
C PRO A 15 -8.45 -11.84 -15.64
N LYS A 16 -8.19 -10.86 -16.52
CA LYS A 16 -6.82 -10.44 -16.86
C LYS A 16 -6.14 -9.72 -15.67
N LEU A 17 -6.89 -8.89 -14.93
CA LEU A 17 -6.40 -8.22 -13.72
C LEU A 17 -6.06 -9.24 -12.63
N LEU A 18 -6.93 -10.22 -12.39
CA LEU A 18 -6.69 -11.30 -11.43
C LEU A 18 -5.49 -12.17 -11.82
N PHE A 19 -5.32 -12.44 -13.11
CA PHE A 19 -4.14 -13.16 -13.60
C PHE A 19 -2.84 -12.36 -13.39
N ARG A 20 -2.86 -11.03 -13.60
CA ARG A 20 -1.73 -10.16 -13.27
C ARG A 20 -1.41 -10.20 -11.78
N LEU A 21 -2.42 -10.08 -10.91
CA LEU A 21 -2.24 -10.22 -9.47
C LEU A 21 -1.62 -11.58 -9.11
N TRP A 22 -2.14 -12.67 -9.69
CA TRP A 22 -1.60 -14.01 -9.47
C TRP A 22 -0.12 -14.12 -9.84
N ARG A 23 0.30 -13.49 -10.95
CA ARG A 23 1.71 -13.48 -11.37
C ARG A 23 2.62 -12.69 -10.43
N ARG A 24 2.07 -11.76 -9.63
CA ARG A 24 2.81 -11.00 -8.61
C ARG A 24 2.99 -11.76 -7.31
N LEU A 25 2.12 -12.72 -7.02
CA LEU A 25 2.27 -13.51 -5.80
C LEU A 25 3.59 -14.28 -5.78
N HIS A 26 4.24 -14.25 -4.62
CA HIS A 26 5.48 -14.99 -4.40
C HIS A 26 5.28 -16.50 -4.72
N PRO A 27 6.26 -17.21 -5.32
CA PRO A 27 6.11 -18.62 -5.71
C PRO A 27 5.66 -19.55 -4.58
N ARG A 28 6.10 -19.28 -3.34
CA ARG A 28 5.64 -20.01 -2.14
C ARG A 28 4.13 -19.87 -1.92
N ARG A 29 3.57 -18.64 -2.11
CA ARG A 29 2.13 -18.39 -1.93
C ARG A 29 1.29 -19.07 -2.99
N ARG A 30 1.77 -19.12 -4.23
CA ARG A 30 1.11 -19.88 -5.31
C ARG A 30 1.03 -21.37 -4.97
N LYS A 31 2.11 -21.98 -4.44
CA LYS A 31 2.12 -23.37 -3.98
C LYS A 31 1.15 -23.60 -2.81
N GLN A 32 1.12 -22.68 -1.83
CA GLN A 32 0.19 -22.74 -0.71
C GLN A 32 -1.27 -22.59 -1.17
N SER A 33 -1.56 -21.71 -2.14
CA SER A 33 -2.89 -21.58 -2.75
C SER A 33 -3.34 -22.88 -3.42
N LEU A 34 -2.43 -23.60 -4.08
CA LEU A 34 -2.72 -24.92 -4.65
C LEU A 34 -3.04 -25.95 -3.55
N GLY A 35 -2.30 -25.93 -2.43
CA GLY A 35 -2.60 -26.78 -1.27
C GLY A 35 -3.97 -26.50 -0.66
N VAL A 36 -4.34 -25.22 -0.55
CA VAL A 36 -5.69 -24.83 -0.11
C VAL A 36 -6.76 -25.30 -1.09
N LEU A 37 -6.51 -25.24 -2.40
CA LEU A 37 -7.43 -25.78 -3.42
C LEU A 37 -7.68 -27.29 -3.22
N VAL A 38 -6.64 -28.06 -2.96
CA VAL A 38 -6.77 -29.51 -2.64
C VAL A 38 -7.60 -29.71 -1.37
N MET A 39 -7.35 -28.90 -0.33
CA MET A 39 -8.17 -28.95 0.90
C MET A 39 -9.64 -28.61 0.63
N MET A 40 -9.95 -27.70 -0.30
CA MET A 40 -11.31 -27.36 -0.70
C MET A 40 -12.03 -28.55 -1.36
N ILE A 41 -11.33 -29.30 -2.20
CA ILE A 41 -11.86 -30.54 -2.83
C ILE A 41 -12.15 -31.58 -1.73
N VAL A 42 -11.21 -31.79 -0.82
CA VAL A 42 -11.40 -32.73 0.32
C VAL A 42 -12.57 -32.26 1.21
N GLY A 43 -12.69 -30.94 1.46
CA GLY A 43 -13.82 -30.39 2.21
C GLY A 43 -15.17 -30.62 1.55
N GLY A 44 -15.26 -30.45 0.22
CA GLY A 44 -16.46 -30.77 -0.57
C GLY A 44 -16.83 -32.24 -0.51
N LEU A 45 -15.85 -33.15 -0.63
CA LEU A 45 -16.06 -34.61 -0.47
C LEU A 45 -16.57 -34.97 0.94
N ALA A 46 -15.94 -34.39 1.98
CA ALA A 46 -16.35 -34.61 3.37
C ALA A 46 -17.80 -34.14 3.61
N GLU A 47 -18.23 -33.08 2.95
CA GLU A 47 -19.60 -32.59 3.00
C GLU A 47 -20.60 -33.59 2.41
N VAL A 48 -20.31 -34.11 1.23
CA VAL A 48 -21.17 -35.12 0.59
C VAL A 48 -21.24 -36.42 1.39
N ILE A 49 -20.10 -36.87 1.91
CA ILE A 49 -20.06 -38.07 2.77
C ILE A 49 -20.89 -37.86 4.04
N SER A 50 -20.79 -36.67 4.67
CA SER A 50 -21.56 -36.36 5.88
C SER A 50 -23.08 -36.33 5.62
N ILE A 51 -23.51 -35.81 4.44
CA ILE A 51 -24.91 -35.83 4.00
C ILE A 51 -25.38 -37.24 3.68
N GLY A 52 -24.57 -37.97 2.93
CA GLY A 52 -24.87 -39.37 2.56
C GLY A 52 -25.00 -40.30 3.76
N ALA A 53 -24.25 -40.03 4.84
CA ALA A 53 -24.32 -40.80 6.07
C ALA A 53 -25.61 -40.57 6.89
N VAL A 54 -26.34 -39.46 6.65
CA VAL A 54 -27.65 -39.21 7.28
C VAL A 54 -28.68 -40.25 6.87
N ILE A 55 -28.70 -40.68 5.60
CA ILE A 55 -29.70 -41.62 5.06
C ILE A 55 -29.64 -42.96 5.80
N PRO A 56 -28.52 -43.70 5.87
CA PRO A 56 -28.44 -44.92 6.64
C PRO A 56 -28.75 -44.76 8.11
N PHE A 57 -28.29 -43.65 8.71
CA PHE A 57 -28.54 -43.34 10.13
C PHE A 57 -30.02 -43.17 10.43
N VAL A 58 -30.74 -42.37 9.65
CA VAL A 58 -32.19 -42.18 9.83
C VAL A 58 -32.95 -43.50 9.50
N THR A 59 -32.53 -44.22 8.49
CA THR A 59 -33.18 -45.47 8.09
C THR A 59 -33.08 -46.54 9.20
N VAL A 60 -31.92 -46.63 9.90
CA VAL A 60 -31.77 -47.58 11.02
C VAL A 60 -32.68 -47.27 12.19
N LEU A 61 -32.97 -45.96 12.43
CA LEU A 61 -33.87 -45.54 13.50
C LEU A 61 -35.36 -45.82 13.21
N VAL A 62 -35.74 -45.77 11.90
CA VAL A 62 -37.15 -45.92 11.49
C VAL A 62 -37.47 -47.36 11.05
N SER A 63 -36.55 -48.04 10.39
CA SER A 63 -36.74 -49.37 9.81
C SER A 63 -35.42 -50.13 9.78
N PRO A 64 -34.94 -50.73 10.89
CA PRO A 64 -33.66 -51.38 11.01
C PRO A 64 -33.46 -52.52 9.99
N GLU A 65 -34.51 -53.20 9.63
CA GLU A 65 -34.46 -54.33 8.65
C GLU A 65 -34.06 -53.88 7.22
N ARG A 66 -34.46 -52.65 6.81
CA ARG A 66 -34.18 -52.14 5.48
C ARG A 66 -32.73 -51.67 5.34
N VAL A 67 -32.04 -51.36 6.43
CA VAL A 67 -30.68 -50.88 6.43
C VAL A 67 -29.68 -51.95 5.96
N LEU A 68 -29.95 -53.21 6.23
CA LEU A 68 -29.14 -54.36 5.76
C LEU A 68 -29.15 -54.51 4.23
N GLN A 69 -30.11 -53.88 3.52
CA GLN A 69 -30.13 -53.88 2.05
C GLN A 69 -29.18 -52.83 1.45
N ILE A 70 -28.66 -51.91 2.26
CA ILE A 70 -27.70 -50.89 1.83
C ILE A 70 -26.30 -51.52 1.80
N ALA A 71 -25.70 -51.66 0.61
CA ALA A 71 -24.43 -52.35 0.42
C ALA A 71 -23.27 -51.95 1.38
N PRO A 72 -23.00 -50.66 1.68
CA PRO A 72 -21.97 -50.29 2.67
C PRO A 72 -22.29 -50.74 4.08
N VAL A 73 -23.57 -50.75 4.47
CA VAL A 73 -24.01 -51.12 5.83
C VAL A 73 -23.98 -52.63 6.00
N SER A 74 -24.43 -53.38 5.02
CA SER A 74 -24.36 -54.84 5.06
C SER A 74 -22.92 -55.37 5.14
N THR A 75 -21.98 -54.66 4.50
CA THR A 75 -20.55 -54.98 4.59
C THR A 75 -20.02 -54.68 6.01
N LEU A 76 -20.38 -53.55 6.60
CA LEU A 76 -20.00 -53.17 7.96
C LEU A 76 -20.59 -54.13 9.00
N ALA A 77 -21.88 -54.51 8.86
CA ALA A 77 -22.56 -55.49 9.72
C ALA A 77 -21.83 -56.84 9.71
N ARG A 78 -21.44 -57.30 8.53
CA ARG A 78 -20.69 -58.56 8.37
C ARG A 78 -19.30 -58.51 9.01
N ILE A 79 -18.59 -57.37 8.88
CA ILE A 79 -17.26 -57.19 9.50
C ILE A 79 -17.37 -57.16 11.03
N LEU A 80 -18.44 -56.57 11.59
CA LEU A 80 -18.67 -56.44 13.02
C LEU A 80 -19.39 -57.64 13.64
N GLY A 81 -19.82 -58.65 12.83
CA GLY A 81 -20.52 -59.84 13.30
C GLY A 81 -21.90 -59.54 13.90
N LEU A 82 -22.61 -58.52 13.40
CA LEU A 82 -23.88 -58.05 13.89
C LEU A 82 -25.01 -58.63 13.01
N ASP A 83 -25.68 -59.66 13.51
CA ASP A 83 -26.77 -60.37 12.77
C ASP A 83 -28.16 -59.79 13.07
N ARG A 84 -28.33 -59.04 14.17
CA ARG A 84 -29.62 -58.46 14.53
C ARG A 84 -29.70 -57.01 14.07
N PRO A 85 -30.79 -56.60 13.39
CA PRO A 85 -30.95 -55.23 12.89
C PRO A 85 -30.88 -54.17 14.01
N ASP A 86 -31.37 -54.44 15.22
CA ASP A 86 -31.37 -53.54 16.34
C ASP A 86 -29.98 -53.25 16.91
N ASP A 87 -29.03 -54.20 16.77
CA ASP A 87 -27.66 -54.05 17.23
C ASP A 87 -26.86 -53.09 16.35
N LEU A 88 -27.37 -52.69 15.17
CA LEU A 88 -26.73 -51.79 14.22
C LEU A 88 -26.90 -50.29 14.59
N VAL A 89 -27.86 -49.95 15.47
CA VAL A 89 -28.17 -48.56 15.81
C VAL A 89 -26.96 -47.85 16.43
N VAL A 90 -26.34 -48.49 17.42
CA VAL A 90 -25.19 -47.85 18.13
C VAL A 90 -23.94 -47.75 17.25
N PRO A 91 -23.50 -48.79 16.51
CA PRO A 91 -22.36 -48.67 15.60
C PRO A 91 -22.56 -47.65 14.49
N LEU A 92 -23.74 -47.60 13.86
CA LEU A 92 -24.04 -46.64 12.80
C LEU A 92 -24.12 -45.19 13.35
N ALA A 93 -24.68 -44.99 14.55
CA ALA A 93 -24.64 -43.72 15.23
C ALA A 93 -23.20 -43.27 15.52
N ALA A 94 -22.35 -44.19 16.00
CA ALA A 94 -20.94 -43.88 16.25
C ALA A 94 -20.20 -43.47 14.97
N VAL A 95 -20.36 -44.23 13.88
CA VAL A 95 -19.79 -43.92 12.56
C VAL A 95 -20.27 -42.57 12.05
N PHE A 96 -21.58 -42.28 12.17
CA PHE A 96 -22.15 -41.01 11.77
C PHE A 96 -21.55 -39.83 12.58
N ILE A 97 -21.46 -39.98 13.91
CA ILE A 97 -20.83 -38.95 14.77
C ILE A 97 -19.38 -38.70 14.35
N VAL A 98 -18.59 -39.76 14.13
CA VAL A 98 -17.19 -39.62 13.72
C VAL A 98 -17.08 -38.91 12.37
N LEU A 99 -17.91 -39.28 11.37
CA LEU A 99 -17.92 -38.63 10.06
C LEU A 99 -18.29 -37.13 10.15
N VAL A 100 -19.27 -36.77 10.98
CA VAL A 100 -19.67 -35.38 11.20
C VAL A 100 -18.53 -34.61 11.86
N LEU A 101 -17.91 -35.16 12.91
CA LEU A 101 -16.78 -34.51 13.60
C LEU A 101 -15.59 -34.32 12.67
N LEU A 102 -15.28 -35.33 11.82
CA LEU A 102 -14.22 -35.24 10.82
C LEU A 102 -14.52 -34.16 9.76
N ALA A 103 -15.77 -34.08 9.28
CA ALA A 103 -16.18 -33.04 8.33
C ALA A 103 -16.07 -31.63 8.94
N VAL A 104 -16.45 -31.48 10.20
CA VAL A 104 -16.29 -30.19 10.93
C VAL A 104 -14.82 -29.85 11.10
N ALA A 105 -13.98 -30.81 11.48
CA ALA A 105 -12.52 -30.58 11.63
C ALA A 105 -11.88 -30.17 10.30
N ILE A 106 -12.23 -30.82 9.19
CA ILE A 106 -11.74 -30.46 7.85
C ILE A 106 -12.16 -29.04 7.48
N ARG A 107 -13.42 -28.66 7.75
CA ARG A 107 -13.91 -27.29 7.48
C ARG A 107 -13.20 -26.24 8.32
N LEU A 108 -12.97 -26.50 9.61
CA LEU A 108 -12.20 -25.60 10.48
C LEU A 108 -10.76 -25.44 9.99
N ALA A 109 -10.11 -26.55 9.63
CA ALA A 109 -8.78 -26.54 9.06
C ALA A 109 -8.72 -25.73 7.74
N LEU A 110 -9.75 -25.85 6.88
CA LEU A 110 -9.87 -25.09 5.65
C LEU A 110 -10.02 -23.60 5.91
N VAL A 111 -10.91 -23.20 6.83
CA VAL A 111 -11.09 -21.79 7.23
C VAL A 111 -9.78 -21.22 7.78
N TRP A 112 -9.10 -21.97 8.64
CA TRP A 112 -7.79 -21.55 9.17
C TRP A 112 -6.75 -21.40 8.07
N ALA A 113 -6.63 -22.36 7.14
CA ALA A 113 -5.65 -22.34 6.06
C ALA A 113 -5.90 -21.20 5.06
N THR A 114 -7.17 -20.97 4.68
CA THR A 114 -7.56 -19.87 3.78
C THR A 114 -7.28 -18.52 4.41
N THR A 115 -7.69 -18.30 5.66
CA THR A 115 -7.46 -17.04 6.37
C THR A 115 -5.98 -16.77 6.57
N ARG A 116 -5.22 -17.79 7.02
CA ARG A 116 -3.77 -17.65 7.19
C ARG A 116 -3.05 -17.29 5.89
N LEU A 117 -3.40 -17.98 4.79
CA LEU A 117 -2.83 -17.69 3.47
C LEU A 117 -3.14 -16.26 3.03
N ALA A 118 -4.38 -15.79 3.24
CA ALA A 118 -4.79 -14.44 2.90
C ALA A 118 -4.01 -13.39 3.69
N VAL A 119 -3.92 -13.53 5.02
CA VAL A 119 -3.20 -12.59 5.90
C VAL A 119 -1.72 -12.49 5.54
N VAL A 120 -1.06 -13.63 5.33
CA VAL A 120 0.37 -13.61 4.97
C VAL A 120 0.59 -13.04 3.57
N THR A 121 -0.32 -13.31 2.62
CA THR A 121 -0.28 -12.71 1.28
C THR A 121 -0.50 -11.19 1.35
N ALA A 122 -1.37 -10.71 2.25
CA ALA A 122 -1.54 -9.29 2.52
C ALA A 122 -0.24 -8.64 2.97
N ALA A 123 0.43 -9.24 3.95
CA ALA A 123 1.70 -8.74 4.47
C ALA A 123 2.78 -8.67 3.38
N ASP A 124 2.91 -9.74 2.56
CA ASP A 124 3.87 -9.75 1.45
C ASP A 124 3.57 -8.64 0.42
N LEU A 125 2.29 -8.47 0.03
CA LEU A 125 1.89 -7.44 -0.95
C LEU A 125 2.03 -6.02 -0.40
N SER A 126 1.71 -5.79 0.89
CA SER A 126 1.89 -4.49 1.52
C SER A 126 3.37 -4.10 1.60
N ALA A 127 4.22 -5.05 1.99
CA ALA A 127 5.67 -4.84 2.02
C ALA A 127 6.21 -4.53 0.62
N GLU A 128 5.80 -5.31 -0.42
CA GLU A 128 6.20 -5.06 -1.81
C GLU A 128 5.70 -3.70 -2.31
N ALA A 129 4.46 -3.30 -2.00
CA ALA A 129 3.92 -2.01 -2.39
C ALA A 129 4.69 -0.85 -1.75
N TYR A 130 5.02 -0.96 -0.47
CA TYR A 130 5.80 0.04 0.25
C TYR A 130 7.23 0.12 -0.28
N GLU A 131 7.88 -1.03 -0.46
CA GLU A 131 9.22 -1.12 -1.03
C GLU A 131 9.29 -0.47 -2.42
N ARG A 132 8.39 -0.84 -3.33
CA ARG A 132 8.32 -0.24 -4.68
C ARG A 132 8.09 1.26 -4.64
N THR A 133 7.32 1.73 -3.68
CA THR A 133 7.09 3.16 -3.50
C THR A 133 8.36 3.87 -3.06
N LEU A 134 9.10 3.34 -2.08
CA LEU A 134 10.34 3.94 -1.58
C LEU A 134 11.44 4.02 -2.65
N TYR A 135 11.50 3.05 -3.56
CA TYR A 135 12.51 3.01 -4.62
C TYR A 135 12.13 3.77 -5.90
N GLN A 136 11.01 4.52 -5.91
CA GLN A 136 10.69 5.39 -7.05
C GLN A 136 11.64 6.60 -7.10
N PRO A 137 11.88 7.15 -8.31
CA PRO A 137 12.64 8.39 -8.46
C PRO A 137 12.00 9.55 -7.68
N TYR A 138 12.83 10.47 -7.18
CA TYR A 138 12.40 11.63 -6.41
C TYR A 138 11.34 12.48 -7.14
N ALA A 139 11.49 12.69 -8.45
CA ALA A 139 10.51 13.38 -9.28
C ALA A 139 9.09 12.78 -9.18
N THR A 140 8.98 11.44 -9.00
CA THR A 140 7.69 10.77 -8.80
C THR A 140 7.08 11.12 -7.45
N HIS A 141 7.90 11.28 -6.41
CA HIS A 141 7.44 11.65 -5.07
C HIS A 141 6.99 13.10 -5.00
N VAL A 142 7.70 14.03 -5.65
CA VAL A 142 7.33 15.45 -5.72
C VAL A 142 6.01 15.64 -6.47
N GLY A 143 5.79 14.88 -7.53
CA GLY A 143 4.56 14.95 -8.34
C GLY A 143 3.33 14.25 -7.75
N ARG A 144 3.47 13.52 -6.62
CA ARG A 144 2.38 12.74 -6.00
C ARG A 144 1.96 13.30 -4.66
N ASN A 145 0.65 13.23 -4.40
CA ASN A 145 0.14 13.56 -3.07
C ASN A 145 0.43 12.40 -2.09
N THR A 146 0.95 12.73 -0.91
CA THR A 146 1.24 11.75 0.17
C THR A 146 0.00 10.92 0.56
N SER A 147 -1.21 11.51 0.47
CA SER A 147 -2.47 10.79 0.73
C SER A 147 -2.73 9.66 -0.26
N GLU A 148 -2.30 9.79 -1.53
CA GLU A 148 -2.43 8.70 -2.52
C GLU A 148 -1.54 7.52 -2.18
N VAL A 149 -0.32 7.80 -1.73
CA VAL A 149 0.67 6.77 -1.33
C VAL A 149 0.18 6.04 -0.09
N THR A 150 -0.21 6.77 0.96
CA THR A 150 -0.70 6.19 2.22
C THR A 150 -1.95 5.34 1.99
N SER A 151 -2.93 5.88 1.23
CA SER A 151 -4.14 5.14 0.83
C SER A 151 -3.79 3.89 0.02
N GLY A 152 -2.81 4.00 -0.87
CA GLY A 152 -2.37 2.92 -1.75
C GLY A 152 -1.80 1.73 -0.99
N VAL A 153 -0.87 1.98 -0.11
CA VAL A 153 -0.15 0.93 0.63
C VAL A 153 -1.06 0.24 1.67
N ILE A 154 -1.86 1.00 2.41
CA ILE A 154 -2.67 0.45 3.52
C ILE A 154 -4.01 -0.05 3.00
N HIS A 155 -4.86 0.84 2.48
CA HIS A 155 -6.27 0.50 2.21
C HIS A 155 -6.50 -0.29 0.93
N LYS A 156 -5.70 -0.01 -0.13
CA LYS A 156 -5.91 -0.68 -1.43
C LYS A 156 -5.39 -2.12 -1.40
N VAL A 157 -4.30 -2.38 -0.70
CA VAL A 157 -3.80 -3.76 -0.51
C VAL A 157 -4.75 -4.56 0.40
N GLU A 158 -5.25 -3.96 1.49
CA GLU A 158 -6.27 -4.58 2.34
C GLU A 158 -7.52 -4.96 1.54
N ALA A 159 -8.00 -4.06 0.67
CA ALA A 159 -9.15 -4.32 -0.20
C ALA A 159 -8.90 -5.46 -1.20
N ILE A 160 -7.66 -5.69 -1.67
CA ILE A 160 -7.34 -6.86 -2.51
C ILE A 160 -7.52 -8.15 -1.72
N VAL A 161 -7.05 -8.19 -0.49
CA VAL A 161 -7.05 -9.42 0.29
C VAL A 161 -8.46 -9.74 0.79
N SER A 162 -9.09 -8.81 1.51
CA SER A 162 -10.43 -8.98 2.08
C SER A 162 -11.55 -8.93 1.03
N GLY A 163 -11.38 -8.10 0.00
CA GLY A 163 -12.37 -7.90 -1.05
C GLY A 163 -12.21 -8.80 -2.28
N MET A 164 -11.08 -9.50 -2.45
CA MET A 164 -10.86 -10.33 -3.64
C MET A 164 -10.27 -11.71 -3.34
N LEU A 165 -9.10 -11.81 -2.69
CA LEU A 165 -8.43 -13.10 -2.51
C LEU A 165 -9.25 -14.06 -1.65
N ILE A 166 -9.75 -13.59 -0.49
CA ILE A 166 -10.59 -14.41 0.40
C ILE A 166 -11.91 -14.78 -0.30
N PRO A 167 -12.69 -13.82 -0.88
CA PRO A 167 -13.92 -14.18 -1.58
C PRO A 167 -13.73 -15.14 -2.75
N LEU A 168 -12.65 -14.99 -3.53
CA LEU A 168 -12.35 -15.91 -4.62
C LEU A 168 -12.07 -17.33 -4.12
N GLN A 169 -11.31 -17.47 -3.03
CA GLN A 169 -11.06 -18.79 -2.43
C GLN A 169 -12.36 -19.41 -1.92
N VAL A 170 -13.20 -18.63 -1.22
CA VAL A 170 -14.52 -19.09 -0.76
C VAL A 170 -15.40 -19.51 -1.94
N ALA A 171 -15.43 -18.74 -3.03
CA ALA A 171 -16.20 -19.09 -4.22
C ALA A 171 -15.73 -20.37 -4.88
N VAL A 172 -14.41 -20.58 -4.98
CA VAL A 172 -13.85 -21.83 -5.53
C VAL A 172 -14.28 -23.02 -4.67
N GLY A 173 -14.16 -22.93 -3.34
CA GLY A 173 -14.64 -23.96 -2.42
C GLY A 173 -16.14 -24.22 -2.58
N ALA A 174 -16.95 -23.15 -2.64
CA ALA A 174 -18.40 -23.24 -2.83
C ALA A 174 -18.77 -23.89 -4.18
N ILE A 175 -18.04 -23.60 -5.27
CA ILE A 175 -18.25 -24.23 -6.58
C ILE A 175 -17.99 -25.74 -6.49
N PHE A 176 -16.89 -26.17 -5.86
CA PHE A 176 -16.62 -27.60 -5.66
C PHE A 176 -17.71 -28.29 -4.85
N SER A 177 -18.10 -27.70 -3.69
CA SER A 177 -19.20 -28.23 -2.89
C SER A 177 -20.52 -28.24 -3.66
N MET A 178 -20.82 -27.22 -4.44
CA MET A 178 -22.03 -27.14 -5.26
C MET A 178 -22.08 -28.24 -6.32
N VAL A 179 -20.96 -28.51 -7.03
CA VAL A 179 -20.86 -29.58 -8.02
C VAL A 179 -21.09 -30.94 -7.34
N MET A 180 -20.47 -31.18 -6.18
CA MET A 180 -20.60 -32.43 -5.46
C MET A 180 -22.03 -32.67 -4.92
N VAL A 181 -22.64 -31.61 -4.33
CA VAL A 181 -24.04 -31.70 -3.84
C VAL A 181 -25.01 -31.90 -5.00
N THR A 182 -24.79 -31.19 -6.12
CA THR A 182 -25.63 -31.36 -7.31
C THR A 182 -25.51 -32.76 -7.88
N ALA A 183 -24.29 -33.33 -7.96
CA ALA A 183 -24.08 -34.73 -8.39
C ALA A 183 -24.81 -35.70 -7.48
N ALA A 184 -24.78 -35.52 -6.15
CA ALA A 184 -25.52 -36.34 -5.20
C ALA A 184 -27.05 -36.22 -5.43
N LEU A 185 -27.56 -35.02 -5.67
CA LEU A 185 -28.99 -34.82 -5.98
C LEU A 185 -29.39 -35.47 -7.32
N VAL A 186 -28.57 -35.41 -8.35
CA VAL A 186 -28.80 -36.08 -9.65
C VAL A 186 -28.92 -37.61 -9.49
N LEU A 187 -28.14 -38.18 -8.58
CA LEU A 187 -28.23 -39.62 -8.27
C LEU A 187 -29.54 -40.00 -7.52
N ILE A 188 -30.13 -39.07 -6.80
CA ILE A 188 -31.41 -39.26 -6.09
C ILE A 188 -32.58 -39.04 -7.05
N ASP A 189 -32.63 -37.85 -7.68
CA ASP A 189 -33.65 -37.49 -8.65
C ASP A 189 -33.12 -36.41 -9.61
N PRO A 190 -32.89 -36.76 -10.91
CA PRO A 190 -32.34 -35.86 -11.92
C PRO A 190 -33.27 -34.66 -12.20
N ILE A 191 -34.59 -34.81 -12.10
CA ILE A 191 -35.55 -33.76 -12.41
C ILE A 191 -35.50 -32.70 -11.32
N ILE A 192 -35.47 -33.11 -10.05
CA ILE A 192 -35.34 -32.19 -8.91
C ILE A 192 -34.03 -31.44 -8.95
N ALA A 193 -32.92 -32.13 -9.27
CA ALA A 193 -31.62 -31.51 -9.43
C ALA A 193 -31.65 -30.42 -10.52
N LEU A 194 -32.27 -30.69 -11.68
CA LEU A 194 -32.39 -29.75 -12.78
C LEU A 194 -33.24 -28.51 -12.41
N ILE A 195 -34.39 -28.71 -11.76
CA ILE A 195 -35.28 -27.65 -11.30
C ILE A 195 -34.55 -26.76 -10.30
N THR A 196 -33.86 -27.34 -9.31
CA THR A 196 -33.12 -26.62 -8.26
C THR A 196 -31.97 -25.81 -8.88
N LEU A 197 -31.19 -26.42 -9.78
CA LEU A 197 -30.08 -25.75 -10.48
C LEU A 197 -30.59 -24.60 -11.33
N GLY A 198 -31.66 -24.82 -12.11
CA GLY A 198 -32.25 -23.79 -13.00
C GLY A 198 -32.86 -22.63 -12.22
N ALA A 199 -33.64 -22.92 -11.19
CA ALA A 199 -34.30 -21.88 -10.39
C ALA A 199 -33.30 -21.02 -9.63
N PHE A 200 -32.39 -21.63 -8.87
CA PHE A 200 -31.42 -20.89 -8.06
C PHE A 200 -30.29 -20.31 -8.94
N GLY A 201 -29.68 -21.11 -9.79
CA GLY A 201 -28.62 -20.62 -10.68
C GLY A 201 -29.10 -19.51 -11.61
N GLY A 202 -30.25 -19.71 -12.26
CA GLY A 202 -30.87 -18.71 -13.12
C GLY A 202 -31.22 -17.41 -12.36
N GLY A 203 -31.81 -17.53 -11.16
CA GLY A 203 -32.14 -16.41 -10.31
C GLY A 203 -30.91 -15.56 -9.96
N TYR A 204 -29.82 -16.18 -9.49
CA TYR A 204 -28.58 -15.46 -9.18
C TYR A 204 -27.90 -14.83 -10.42
N VAL A 205 -27.97 -15.47 -11.60
CA VAL A 205 -27.47 -14.89 -12.85
C VAL A 205 -28.25 -13.65 -13.25
N VAL A 206 -29.59 -13.69 -13.15
CA VAL A 206 -30.43 -12.52 -13.43
C VAL A 206 -30.11 -11.37 -12.47
N ILE A 207 -30.05 -11.65 -11.17
CA ILE A 207 -29.72 -10.66 -10.15
C ILE A 207 -28.34 -10.04 -10.41
N ASN A 208 -27.32 -10.84 -10.73
CA ASN A 208 -25.99 -10.34 -11.05
C ASN A 208 -25.99 -9.43 -12.28
N ARG A 209 -26.75 -9.78 -13.35
CA ARG A 209 -26.87 -8.91 -14.54
C ARG A 209 -27.49 -7.56 -14.21
N VAL A 210 -28.54 -7.54 -13.39
CA VAL A 210 -29.25 -6.31 -13.01
C VAL A 210 -28.34 -5.36 -12.20
N PHE A 211 -27.55 -5.89 -11.28
CA PHE A 211 -26.75 -5.06 -10.36
C PHE A 211 -25.31 -4.79 -10.83
N ARG A 212 -24.84 -5.43 -11.89
CA ARG A 212 -23.45 -5.32 -12.36
C ARG A 212 -22.99 -3.89 -12.63
N GLU A 213 -23.81 -3.08 -13.30
CA GLU A 213 -23.45 -1.69 -13.61
C GLU A 213 -23.38 -0.84 -12.34
N ARG A 214 -24.35 -1.02 -11.42
CA ARG A 214 -24.37 -0.30 -10.14
C ARG A 214 -23.13 -0.62 -9.30
N LEU A 215 -22.71 -1.89 -9.25
CA LEU A 215 -21.48 -2.30 -8.59
C LEU A 215 -20.24 -1.64 -9.22
N ALA A 216 -20.16 -1.55 -10.54
CA ALA A 216 -19.04 -0.90 -11.24
C ALA A 216 -18.98 0.62 -10.97
N VAL A 217 -20.14 1.31 -10.90
CA VAL A 217 -20.22 2.73 -10.53
C VAL A 217 -19.79 2.93 -9.10
N ASN A 218 -20.32 2.12 -8.17
CA ASN A 218 -19.98 2.18 -6.74
C ASN A 218 -18.47 1.93 -6.52
N SER A 219 -17.88 0.95 -7.22
CA SER A 219 -16.45 0.65 -7.15
C SER A 219 -15.58 1.85 -7.49
N ARG A 220 -15.88 2.52 -8.61
CA ARG A 220 -15.15 3.74 -9.02
C ARG A 220 -15.34 4.88 -8.03
N ARG A 221 -16.56 5.06 -7.52
CA ARG A 221 -16.89 6.08 -6.52
C ARG A 221 -16.10 5.84 -5.22
N ILE A 222 -16.11 4.63 -4.69
CA ILE A 222 -15.36 4.27 -3.48
C ILE A 222 -13.88 4.56 -3.68
N ALA A 223 -13.27 4.11 -4.77
CA ALA A 223 -11.84 4.29 -5.02
C ALA A 223 -11.43 5.77 -5.10
N ARG A 224 -12.26 6.61 -5.75
CA ARG A 224 -12.00 8.04 -5.90
C ARG A 224 -12.20 8.81 -4.61
N GLU A 225 -13.35 8.65 -3.99
CA GLU A 225 -13.73 9.46 -2.82
C GLU A 225 -12.97 9.05 -1.57
N GLN A 226 -12.56 7.79 -1.44
CA GLN A 226 -11.74 7.34 -0.31
C GLN A 226 -10.38 8.05 -0.25
N THR A 227 -9.75 8.32 -1.40
CA THR A 227 -8.52 9.13 -1.45
C THR A 227 -8.78 10.57 -1.02
N ARG A 228 -9.95 11.15 -1.41
CA ARG A 228 -10.34 12.51 -0.98
C ARG A 228 -10.61 12.60 0.52
N VAL A 229 -11.24 11.58 1.11
CA VAL A 229 -11.44 11.49 2.57
C VAL A 229 -10.11 11.60 3.31
N ILE A 230 -9.10 10.83 2.88
CA ILE A 230 -7.77 10.85 3.50
C ILE A 230 -7.13 12.23 3.32
N LYS A 231 -7.24 12.81 2.13
CA LYS A 231 -6.72 14.15 1.82
C LYS A 231 -7.35 15.20 2.74
N ALA A 232 -8.68 15.23 2.87
CA ALA A 232 -9.40 16.17 3.73
C ALA A 232 -8.96 16.07 5.20
N ILE A 233 -8.73 14.84 5.71
CA ILE A 233 -8.20 14.63 7.07
C ILE A 233 -6.79 15.19 7.19
N GLN A 234 -5.90 14.90 6.24
CA GLN A 234 -4.51 15.35 6.28
C GLN A 234 -4.40 16.87 6.17
N GLU A 235 -5.21 17.52 5.35
CA GLU A 235 -5.25 18.98 5.21
C GLU A 235 -5.80 19.65 6.47
N GLY A 236 -6.92 19.15 7.01
CA GLY A 236 -7.52 19.70 8.23
C GLY A 236 -6.63 19.56 9.46
N ILE A 237 -5.99 18.38 9.65
CA ILE A 237 -5.10 18.15 10.79
C ILE A 237 -3.73 18.79 10.54
N GLY A 238 -3.23 18.79 9.29
CA GLY A 238 -1.97 19.40 8.94
C GLY A 238 -1.95 20.91 9.16
N GLY A 239 -3.09 21.57 8.89
CA GLY A 239 -3.30 23.00 9.14
C GLY A 239 -4.05 23.31 10.44
N ILE A 240 -4.06 22.41 11.42
CA ILE A 240 -4.93 22.51 12.61
C ILE A 240 -4.81 23.83 13.37
N ARG A 241 -3.61 24.41 13.42
CA ARG A 241 -3.37 25.70 14.09
C ARG A 241 -4.18 26.82 13.43
N ASP A 242 -4.13 26.91 12.11
CA ASP A 242 -4.83 27.95 11.33
C ASP A 242 -6.33 27.68 11.36
N VAL A 243 -6.75 26.41 11.23
CA VAL A 243 -8.14 25.98 11.36
C VAL A 243 -8.76 26.41 12.70
N ILE A 244 -7.99 26.32 13.80
CA ILE A 244 -8.45 26.75 15.13
C ILE A 244 -8.48 28.27 15.25
N ILE A 245 -7.43 28.96 14.78
CA ILE A 245 -7.32 30.44 14.88
C ILE A 245 -8.42 31.10 14.06
N ASP A 246 -8.67 30.61 12.85
CA ASP A 246 -9.66 31.18 11.94
C ASP A 246 -11.10 30.68 12.19
N GLY A 247 -11.28 29.71 13.10
CA GLY A 247 -12.60 29.14 13.40
C GLY A 247 -13.23 28.38 12.23
N THR A 248 -12.41 27.86 11.31
CA THR A 248 -12.86 27.23 10.05
C THR A 248 -13.11 25.74 10.12
N GLN A 249 -13.26 25.16 11.32
CA GLN A 249 -13.49 23.72 11.52
C GLN A 249 -14.70 23.19 10.72
N SER A 250 -15.76 23.98 10.59
CA SER A 250 -16.95 23.60 9.82
C SER A 250 -16.66 23.40 8.34
N VAL A 251 -15.78 24.19 7.74
CA VAL A 251 -15.39 24.08 6.33
C VAL A 251 -14.71 22.74 6.06
N PHE A 252 -13.70 22.38 6.85
CA PHE A 252 -13.00 21.11 6.73
C PHE A 252 -13.89 19.91 7.05
N LEU A 253 -14.81 20.05 8.03
CA LEU A 253 -15.80 19.02 8.35
C LEU A 253 -16.78 18.80 7.19
N ASP A 254 -17.22 19.86 6.53
CA ASP A 254 -18.14 19.74 5.39
C ASP A 254 -17.45 19.16 4.15
N GLU A 255 -16.19 19.47 3.91
CA GLU A 255 -15.37 18.83 2.87
C GLU A 255 -15.21 17.32 3.14
N PHE A 256 -14.86 16.96 4.39
CA PHE A 256 -14.82 15.54 4.80
C PHE A 256 -16.16 14.86 4.56
N ARG A 257 -17.29 15.44 5.03
CA ARG A 257 -18.63 14.88 4.86
C ARG A 257 -19.02 14.73 3.40
N SER A 258 -18.64 15.70 2.56
CA SER A 258 -18.95 15.68 1.12
C SER A 258 -18.29 14.49 0.40
N SER A 259 -17.13 14.06 0.89
CA SER A 259 -16.38 12.90 0.37
C SER A 259 -16.74 11.58 1.06
N ASP A 260 -16.95 11.57 2.39
CA ASP A 260 -17.25 10.33 3.14
C ASP A 260 -18.67 9.81 2.89
N ARG A 261 -19.69 10.69 2.85
CA ARG A 261 -21.07 10.27 2.59
C ARG A 261 -21.24 9.45 1.31
N PRO A 262 -20.69 9.84 0.14
CA PRO A 262 -20.74 9.03 -1.08
C PRO A 262 -20.09 7.67 -0.93
N VAL A 263 -18.98 7.57 -0.17
CA VAL A 263 -18.32 6.28 0.12
C VAL A 263 -19.26 5.38 0.92
N ARG A 264 -19.82 5.89 2.02
CA ARG A 264 -20.74 5.13 2.90
C ARG A 264 -22.00 4.68 2.16
N HIS A 265 -22.59 5.55 1.36
CA HIS A 265 -23.74 5.19 0.53
C HIS A 265 -23.41 4.10 -0.48
N ALA A 266 -22.25 4.18 -1.15
CA ALA A 266 -21.83 3.16 -2.10
C ALA A 266 -21.54 1.82 -1.41
N GLN A 267 -20.87 1.83 -0.26
CA GLN A 267 -20.63 0.64 0.57
C GLN A 267 -21.94 0.02 1.08
N GLY A 268 -22.86 0.84 1.61
CA GLY A 268 -24.19 0.38 2.04
C GLY A 268 -24.99 -0.23 0.89
N SER A 269 -24.99 0.41 -0.28
CA SER A 269 -25.62 -0.14 -1.50
C SER A 269 -25.01 -1.49 -1.89
N ASN A 270 -23.68 -1.63 -1.85
CA ASN A 270 -23.01 -2.89 -2.13
C ASN A 270 -23.38 -3.98 -1.11
N SER A 271 -23.50 -3.63 0.17
CA SER A 271 -23.92 -4.56 1.23
C SER A 271 -25.35 -5.08 1.02
N VAL A 272 -26.26 -4.19 0.63
CA VAL A 272 -27.64 -4.59 0.29
C VAL A 272 -27.65 -5.50 -0.94
N ILE A 273 -26.95 -5.13 -2.01
CA ILE A 273 -26.82 -5.96 -3.22
C ILE A 273 -26.24 -7.33 -2.89
N GLN A 274 -25.30 -7.41 -1.94
CA GLN A 274 -24.68 -8.66 -1.53
C GLN A 274 -25.64 -9.57 -0.75
N GLN A 275 -26.46 -9.03 0.13
CA GLN A 275 -27.26 -9.82 1.08
C GLN A 275 -28.70 -10.06 0.63
N ALA A 276 -29.34 -9.07 -0.01
CA ALA A 276 -30.75 -9.15 -0.42
C ALA A 276 -31.08 -10.37 -1.31
N PRO A 277 -30.23 -10.81 -2.25
CA PRO A 277 -30.53 -11.97 -3.09
C PRO A 277 -30.80 -13.26 -2.32
N ARG A 278 -30.13 -13.46 -1.18
CA ARG A 278 -30.37 -14.64 -0.33
C ARG A 278 -31.83 -14.71 0.14
N LEU A 279 -32.34 -13.58 0.66
CA LEU A 279 -33.72 -13.51 1.14
C LEU A 279 -34.75 -13.73 0.03
N LEU A 280 -34.48 -13.15 -1.16
CA LEU A 280 -35.32 -13.35 -2.34
C LEU A 280 -35.34 -14.81 -2.76
N MET A 281 -34.17 -15.47 -2.78
CA MET A 281 -34.06 -16.86 -3.21
C MET A 281 -34.62 -17.84 -2.17
N GLU A 282 -34.56 -17.53 -0.87
CA GLU A 282 -35.27 -18.26 0.19
C GLU A 282 -36.79 -18.19 -0.05
N GLY A 283 -37.33 -17.02 -0.40
CA GLY A 283 -38.74 -16.87 -0.78
C GLY A 283 -39.10 -17.68 -2.03
N VAL A 284 -38.25 -17.66 -3.06
CA VAL A 284 -38.44 -18.46 -4.28
C VAL A 284 -38.45 -19.96 -3.94
N ALA A 285 -37.55 -20.42 -3.05
CA ALA A 285 -37.52 -21.82 -2.60
C ALA A 285 -38.81 -22.24 -1.91
N MET A 286 -39.34 -21.40 -1.01
CA MET A 286 -40.61 -21.66 -0.32
C MET A 286 -41.80 -21.70 -1.29
N LEU A 287 -41.84 -20.77 -2.26
CA LEU A 287 -42.87 -20.76 -3.30
C LEU A 287 -42.81 -22.03 -4.17
N LEU A 288 -41.63 -22.44 -4.60
CA LEU A 288 -41.44 -23.67 -5.37
C LEU A 288 -41.92 -24.92 -4.61
N ILE A 289 -41.55 -25.05 -3.33
CA ILE A 289 -42.00 -26.13 -2.47
C ILE A 289 -43.53 -26.14 -2.34
N SER A 290 -44.13 -24.97 -2.11
CA SER A 290 -45.59 -24.83 -1.97
C SER A 290 -46.34 -25.16 -3.24
N ILE A 291 -45.89 -24.66 -4.40
CA ILE A 291 -46.47 -24.98 -5.72
C ILE A 291 -46.35 -26.48 -6.03
N LEU A 292 -45.17 -27.05 -5.78
CA LEU A 292 -44.97 -28.48 -6.01
C LEU A 292 -45.84 -29.34 -5.08
N ALA A 293 -46.02 -28.95 -3.80
CA ALA A 293 -46.89 -29.63 -2.87
C ALA A 293 -48.34 -29.63 -3.37
N VAL A 294 -48.86 -28.49 -3.88
CA VAL A 294 -50.20 -28.39 -4.48
C VAL A 294 -50.32 -29.28 -5.74
N VAL A 295 -49.35 -29.23 -6.62
CA VAL A 295 -49.35 -30.05 -7.83
C VAL A 295 -49.33 -31.57 -7.51
N LEU A 296 -48.54 -31.97 -6.50
CA LEU A 296 -48.46 -33.35 -6.05
C LEU A 296 -49.74 -33.80 -5.35
N SER A 297 -50.39 -32.93 -4.59
CA SER A 297 -51.69 -33.24 -3.93
C SER A 297 -52.82 -33.46 -4.93
N SER A 298 -52.72 -32.89 -6.12
CA SER A 298 -53.74 -33.03 -7.18
C SER A 298 -53.56 -34.26 -8.04
N ARG A 299 -52.49 -35.10 -7.79
CA ARG A 299 -52.27 -36.37 -8.50
C ARG A 299 -53.02 -37.50 -7.82
N SER A 300 -53.43 -38.51 -8.60
CA SER A 300 -54.17 -39.70 -8.11
C SER A 300 -53.44 -40.49 -7.02
N ASP A 301 -52.09 -40.45 -7.01
CA ASP A 301 -51.28 -41.20 -6.04
C ASP A 301 -51.09 -40.46 -4.70
N GLY A 302 -51.68 -39.29 -4.54
CA GLY A 302 -51.70 -38.50 -3.30
C GLY A 302 -50.35 -37.90 -2.87
N ILE A 303 -50.38 -37.12 -1.78
CA ILE A 303 -49.19 -36.43 -1.19
C ILE A 303 -48.13 -37.44 -0.71
N VAL A 304 -48.53 -38.62 -0.29
CA VAL A 304 -47.61 -39.60 0.31
C VAL A 304 -46.50 -40.04 -0.67
N SER A 305 -46.84 -40.20 -1.93
CA SER A 305 -45.85 -40.54 -3.00
C SER A 305 -44.93 -39.38 -3.33
N GLY A 306 -45.36 -38.12 -3.07
CA GLY A 306 -44.60 -36.89 -3.29
C GLY A 306 -43.70 -36.44 -2.12
N LEU A 307 -43.88 -37.01 -0.92
CA LEU A 307 -43.12 -36.65 0.28
C LEU A 307 -41.58 -36.77 0.08
N PRO A 308 -41.05 -37.83 -0.54
CA PRO A 308 -39.62 -37.93 -0.81
C PRO A 308 -39.11 -36.82 -1.74
N ILE A 309 -39.92 -36.42 -2.73
CA ILE A 309 -39.61 -35.38 -3.69
C ILE A 309 -39.53 -34.01 -2.98
N LEU A 310 -40.52 -33.68 -2.14
CA LEU A 310 -40.53 -32.46 -1.34
C LEU A 310 -39.36 -32.44 -0.34
N GLY A 311 -39.06 -33.53 0.30
CA GLY A 311 -37.91 -33.67 1.19
C GLY A 311 -36.58 -33.46 0.49
N ALA A 312 -36.39 -34.06 -0.70
CA ALA A 312 -35.19 -33.86 -1.51
C ALA A 312 -35.02 -32.41 -1.98
N LEU A 313 -36.13 -31.74 -2.38
CA LEU A 313 -36.10 -30.34 -2.78
C LEU A 313 -35.76 -29.43 -1.59
N ALA A 314 -36.36 -29.67 -0.43
CA ALA A 314 -36.06 -28.92 0.80
C ALA A 314 -34.62 -29.08 1.24
N LEU A 315 -34.08 -30.31 1.27
CA LEU A 315 -32.68 -30.57 1.60
C LEU A 315 -31.73 -30.02 0.55
N GLY A 316 -32.06 -30.13 -0.75
CA GLY A 316 -31.29 -29.57 -1.84
C GLY A 316 -31.24 -28.05 -1.76
N GLY A 317 -32.40 -27.39 -1.53
CA GLY A 317 -32.49 -25.96 -1.33
C GLY A 317 -31.68 -25.48 -0.12
N GLN A 318 -31.84 -26.14 1.03
CA GLN A 318 -31.11 -25.81 2.25
C GLN A 318 -29.57 -25.91 2.09
N ARG A 319 -29.09 -26.80 1.24
CA ARG A 319 -27.65 -27.01 1.01
C ARG A 319 -27.08 -26.16 -0.12
N LEU A 320 -27.79 -26.04 -1.25
CA LEU A 320 -27.30 -25.31 -2.42
C LEU A 320 -27.42 -23.80 -2.26
N LEU A 321 -28.45 -23.29 -1.58
CA LEU A 321 -28.69 -21.86 -1.44
C LEU A 321 -27.51 -21.12 -0.79
N PRO A 322 -26.91 -21.59 0.33
CA PRO A 322 -25.73 -20.97 0.90
C PRO A 322 -24.50 -20.98 -0.05
N LEU A 323 -24.34 -22.05 -0.85
CA LEU A 323 -23.22 -22.15 -1.81
C LEU A 323 -23.38 -21.16 -2.95
N TYR A 324 -24.59 -21.02 -3.53
CA TYR A 324 -24.90 -19.97 -4.50
C TYR A 324 -24.67 -18.57 -3.92
N GLN A 325 -25.11 -18.36 -2.68
CA GLN A 325 -24.89 -17.08 -2.00
C GLN A 325 -23.42 -16.75 -1.81
N GLN A 326 -22.58 -17.74 -1.45
CA GLN A 326 -21.13 -17.54 -1.33
C GLN A 326 -20.49 -17.17 -2.68
N CYS A 327 -20.85 -17.86 -3.77
CA CYS A 327 -20.38 -17.52 -5.11
C CYS A 327 -20.82 -16.11 -5.54
N TYR A 328 -22.08 -15.78 -5.30
CA TYR A 328 -22.63 -14.45 -5.63
C TYR A 328 -21.95 -13.36 -4.81
N SER A 329 -21.82 -13.53 -3.50
CA SER A 329 -21.13 -12.59 -2.62
C SER A 329 -19.68 -12.33 -3.06
N ALA A 330 -18.97 -13.40 -3.47
CA ALA A 330 -17.63 -13.25 -4.00
C ALA A 330 -17.61 -12.42 -5.29
N ILE A 331 -18.55 -12.64 -6.22
CA ILE A 331 -18.68 -11.85 -7.46
C ILE A 331 -18.93 -10.37 -7.12
N VAL A 332 -19.84 -10.08 -6.19
CA VAL A 332 -20.17 -8.72 -5.74
C VAL A 332 -18.94 -8.02 -5.15
N LEU A 333 -18.22 -8.69 -4.23
CA LEU A 333 -17.03 -8.16 -3.58
C LEU A 333 -15.92 -7.88 -4.61
N VAL A 334 -15.66 -8.83 -5.49
CA VAL A 334 -14.61 -8.69 -6.51
C VAL A 334 -14.95 -7.60 -7.52
N GLN A 335 -16.20 -7.49 -7.95
CA GLN A 335 -16.65 -6.39 -8.82
C GLN A 335 -16.64 -5.04 -8.09
N GLY A 336 -17.07 -5.02 -6.84
CA GLY A 336 -17.09 -3.82 -5.99
C GLY A 336 -15.71 -3.26 -5.68
N ASN A 337 -14.66 -4.09 -5.69
CA ASN A 337 -13.28 -3.68 -5.42
C ASN A 337 -12.40 -3.59 -6.69
N ARG A 338 -12.97 -3.73 -7.88
CA ARG A 338 -12.20 -3.73 -9.14
C ARG A 338 -11.33 -2.49 -9.32
N ALA A 339 -11.87 -1.30 -9.03
CA ALA A 339 -11.12 -0.06 -9.17
C ALA A 339 -9.93 0.03 -8.19
N LEU A 340 -10.10 -0.48 -6.97
CA LEU A 340 -9.03 -0.56 -5.97
C LEU A 340 -7.93 -1.54 -6.42
N LEU A 341 -8.30 -2.67 -7.06
CA LEU A 341 -7.32 -3.60 -7.66
C LEU A 341 -6.49 -2.93 -8.75
N VAL A 342 -7.11 -2.17 -9.64
CA VAL A 342 -6.40 -1.44 -10.70
C VAL A 342 -5.34 -0.53 -10.08
N THR A 343 -5.74 0.31 -9.14
CA THR A 343 -4.81 1.26 -8.51
C THR A 343 -3.71 0.56 -7.68
N ALA A 344 -4.01 -0.56 -7.05
CA ALA A 344 -2.99 -1.32 -6.32
C ALA A 344 -2.01 -2.03 -7.28
N LEU A 345 -2.49 -2.54 -8.43
CA LEU A 345 -1.60 -3.08 -9.47
C LEU A 345 -0.72 -1.99 -10.07
N GLU A 346 -1.20 -0.76 -10.22
CA GLU A 346 -0.38 0.38 -10.63
C GLU A 346 0.82 0.59 -9.71
N ILE A 347 0.64 0.42 -8.40
CA ILE A 347 1.74 0.51 -7.42
C ILE A 347 2.65 -0.73 -7.53
N LEU A 348 2.07 -1.93 -7.54
CA LEU A 348 2.82 -3.20 -7.58
C LEU A 348 3.55 -3.43 -8.93
N GLU A 349 3.17 -2.76 -10.00
CA GLU A 349 3.80 -2.84 -11.32
C GLU A 349 4.78 -1.70 -11.60
N GLN A 350 5.00 -0.77 -10.64
CA GLN A 350 6.02 0.25 -10.75
C GLN A 350 7.39 -0.39 -11.01
N PRO A 351 8.17 0.14 -11.95
CA PRO A 351 9.50 -0.37 -12.23
C PRO A 351 10.42 -0.17 -11.03
N MET A 352 11.22 -1.17 -10.73
CA MET A 352 12.31 -1.02 -9.77
C MET A 352 13.55 -0.47 -10.49
N PRO A 353 14.36 0.37 -9.84
CA PRO A 353 15.58 0.87 -10.44
C PRO A 353 16.53 -0.30 -10.79
N PRO A 354 17.32 -0.19 -11.86
CA PRO A 354 18.26 -1.25 -12.27
C PRO A 354 19.26 -1.63 -11.18
N THR A 355 19.49 -0.72 -10.25
CA THR A 355 20.42 -0.88 -9.12
C THR A 355 19.76 -1.54 -7.88
N TYR A 356 18.48 -1.89 -7.96
CA TYR A 356 17.80 -2.56 -6.86
C TYR A 356 18.44 -3.93 -6.54
N GLY A 357 18.59 -4.21 -5.25
CA GLY A 357 19.20 -5.47 -4.76
C GLY A 357 20.72 -5.55 -4.89
N LEU A 358 21.36 -4.55 -5.52
CA LEU A 358 22.81 -4.46 -5.53
C LEU A 358 23.33 -3.92 -4.18
N PRO A 359 24.50 -4.38 -3.73
CA PRO A 359 25.14 -3.83 -2.53
C PRO A 359 25.27 -2.31 -2.62
N SER A 360 25.15 -1.64 -1.48
CA SER A 360 25.38 -0.20 -1.42
C SER A 360 26.84 0.11 -1.76
N PRO A 361 27.12 0.93 -2.78
CA PRO A 361 28.49 1.28 -3.14
C PRO A 361 29.13 2.12 -2.03
N SER A 362 30.46 2.12 -1.96
CA SER A 362 31.20 3.05 -1.12
C SER A 362 30.93 4.49 -1.55
N PRO A 363 30.93 5.49 -0.63
CA PRO A 363 30.88 6.89 -1.00
C PRO A 363 32.00 7.24 -1.99
N LEU A 364 31.75 8.20 -2.89
CA LEU A 364 32.79 8.76 -3.78
C LEU A 364 33.63 9.77 -3.00
N ASP A 365 34.95 9.67 -3.14
CA ASP A 365 35.85 10.75 -2.75
C ASP A 365 35.87 11.80 -3.86
N LEU A 366 35.38 13.00 -3.57
CA LEU A 366 35.46 14.12 -4.53
C LEU A 366 36.89 14.67 -4.57
N ARG A 367 37.58 14.49 -5.69
CA ARG A 367 39.01 14.86 -5.84
C ARG A 367 39.22 16.10 -6.69
N VAL A 368 38.54 16.19 -7.82
CA VAL A 368 38.70 17.27 -8.78
C VAL A 368 37.58 18.30 -8.63
N GLY A 369 36.34 17.85 -8.75
CA GLY A 369 35.19 18.74 -8.65
C GLY A 369 33.94 18.20 -9.31
N ILE A 370 32.93 19.07 -9.34
CA ILE A 370 31.61 18.87 -9.92
C ILE A 370 31.49 19.79 -11.14
N GLU A 371 31.06 19.29 -12.27
CA GLU A 371 30.85 20.05 -13.50
C GLU A 371 29.42 19.88 -13.98
N CYS A 372 28.76 20.99 -14.25
CA CYS A 372 27.50 21.04 -14.99
C CYS A 372 27.80 21.46 -16.42
N GLN A 373 27.37 20.69 -17.41
CA GLN A 373 27.59 20.96 -18.81
C GLN A 373 26.27 21.11 -19.54
N HIS A 374 25.95 22.31 -20.00
CA HIS A 374 24.74 22.66 -20.77
C HIS A 374 23.46 22.15 -20.14
N LEU A 375 23.33 22.29 -18.81
CA LEU A 375 22.18 21.75 -18.06
C LEU A 375 20.90 22.47 -18.44
N ARG A 376 19.89 21.67 -18.83
CA ARG A 376 18.50 22.11 -18.98
C ARG A 376 17.56 21.19 -18.23
N PHE A 377 16.64 21.79 -17.53
CA PHE A 377 15.60 21.05 -16.78
C PHE A 377 14.28 21.81 -16.70
N ARG A 378 13.17 21.04 -16.80
CA ARG A 378 11.80 21.50 -16.57
C ARG A 378 10.98 20.41 -15.90
N TYR A 379 10.02 20.79 -15.09
CA TYR A 379 9.17 19.84 -14.35
C TYR A 379 8.09 19.17 -15.23
N THR A 380 7.71 19.78 -16.34
CA THR A 380 6.70 19.26 -17.28
C THR A 380 7.18 19.42 -18.71
N ASP A 381 6.84 18.47 -19.59
CA ASP A 381 7.31 18.43 -20.99
C ASP A 381 7.05 19.73 -21.78
N ASN A 382 5.97 20.45 -21.46
CA ASN A 382 5.60 21.71 -22.10
C ASN A 382 5.82 22.93 -21.20
N GLY A 383 6.51 22.78 -20.04
CA GLY A 383 6.78 23.85 -19.11
C GLY A 383 7.95 24.74 -19.52
N LEU A 384 8.08 25.90 -18.86
CA LEU A 384 9.25 26.74 -18.99
C LEU A 384 10.48 26.03 -18.42
N TRP A 385 11.65 26.32 -18.99
CA TRP A 385 12.91 25.88 -18.44
C TRP A 385 13.13 26.53 -17.05
N VAL A 386 13.35 25.70 -16.05
CA VAL A 386 13.67 26.15 -14.67
C VAL A 386 15.19 26.28 -14.52
N VAL A 387 15.94 25.45 -15.22
CA VAL A 387 17.37 25.59 -15.46
C VAL A 387 17.55 25.59 -16.98
N ASP A 388 18.21 26.59 -17.53
CA ASP A 388 18.32 26.79 -18.97
C ASP A 388 19.77 27.06 -19.38
N ASP A 389 20.37 26.08 -20.05
CA ASP A 389 21.73 26.11 -20.62
C ASP A 389 22.80 26.55 -19.61
N LEU A 390 22.80 25.91 -18.44
CA LEU A 390 23.65 26.26 -17.31
C LEU A 390 24.95 25.46 -17.33
N ASP A 391 26.08 26.19 -17.34
CA ASP A 391 27.42 25.66 -17.15
C ASP A 391 27.97 26.13 -15.81
N LEU A 392 28.52 25.21 -14.99
CA LEU A 392 29.07 25.52 -13.67
C LEU A 392 30.19 24.51 -13.34
N THR A 393 31.30 25.03 -12.80
CA THR A 393 32.41 24.18 -12.30
C THR A 393 32.66 24.49 -10.84
N ILE A 394 32.55 23.45 -9.98
CA ILE A 394 32.77 23.53 -8.52
C ILE A 394 33.99 22.69 -8.19
N ARG A 395 35.09 23.30 -7.79
CA ARG A 395 36.31 22.57 -7.41
C ARG A 395 36.13 21.87 -6.06
N SER A 396 36.79 20.72 -5.88
CA SER A 396 36.83 20.05 -4.58
C SER A 396 37.41 20.96 -3.51
N GLY A 397 36.81 20.92 -2.31
CA GLY A 397 37.22 21.74 -1.17
C GLY A 397 36.77 23.21 -1.24
N THR A 398 36.02 23.62 -2.28
CA THR A 398 35.53 25.01 -2.45
C THR A 398 34.24 25.21 -1.65
N ARG A 399 34.08 26.42 -1.10
CA ARG A 399 32.81 26.92 -0.55
C ARG A 399 32.13 27.79 -1.58
N LEU A 400 31.04 27.25 -2.14
CA LEU A 400 30.26 27.95 -3.16
C LEU A 400 28.99 28.52 -2.55
N GLY A 401 28.79 29.82 -2.68
CA GLY A 401 27.55 30.53 -2.36
C GLY A 401 26.65 30.61 -3.59
N LEU A 402 25.40 30.19 -3.51
CA LEU A 402 24.40 30.31 -4.56
C LEU A 402 23.37 31.37 -4.18
N VAL A 403 23.24 32.40 -4.97
CA VAL A 403 22.35 33.56 -4.71
C VAL A 403 21.44 33.83 -5.91
N GLY A 404 20.36 34.54 -5.68
CA GLY A 404 19.40 34.94 -6.70
C GLY A 404 18.00 35.08 -6.12
N MET A 405 17.08 35.67 -6.88
CA MET A 405 15.70 35.87 -6.47
C MET A 405 14.97 34.54 -6.21
N THR A 406 13.92 34.58 -5.39
CA THR A 406 13.05 33.40 -5.17
C THR A 406 12.44 32.96 -6.50
N GLY A 407 12.51 31.64 -6.77
CA GLY A 407 12.00 31.06 -8.01
C GLY A 407 12.97 31.05 -9.19
N CYS A 408 14.20 31.56 -9.07
CA CYS A 408 15.20 31.56 -10.16
C CYS A 408 15.84 30.18 -10.47
N GLY A 409 15.48 29.11 -9.73
CA GLY A 409 15.96 27.75 -10.00
C GLY A 409 17.03 27.19 -9.05
N LYS A 410 17.42 27.89 -7.95
CA LYS A 410 18.47 27.45 -7.00
C LYS A 410 18.25 26.05 -6.44
N SER A 411 17.09 25.79 -5.82
CA SER A 411 16.79 24.47 -5.22
C SER A 411 16.71 23.38 -6.29
N THR A 412 16.24 23.71 -7.50
CA THR A 412 16.24 22.78 -8.62
C THR A 412 17.66 22.43 -9.08
N LEU A 413 18.56 23.42 -9.11
CA LEU A 413 19.99 23.17 -9.40
C LEU A 413 20.61 22.28 -8.33
N LEU A 414 20.32 22.52 -7.05
CA LEU A 414 20.80 21.64 -5.96
C LEU A 414 20.26 20.20 -6.13
N ASP A 415 18.99 20.04 -6.46
CA ASP A 415 18.40 18.70 -6.71
C ASP A 415 19.06 17.98 -7.89
N LEU A 416 19.43 18.71 -8.95
CA LEU A 416 20.22 18.17 -10.08
C LEU A 416 21.63 17.78 -9.64
N LEU A 417 22.32 18.63 -8.87
CA LEU A 417 23.65 18.36 -8.33
C LEU A 417 23.65 17.16 -7.37
N MET A 418 22.60 17.00 -6.56
CA MET A 418 22.42 15.83 -5.71
C MET A 418 22.02 14.56 -6.49
N GLY A 419 21.71 14.69 -7.78
CA GLY A 419 21.21 13.59 -8.60
C GLY A 419 19.84 13.07 -8.15
N LEU A 420 19.03 13.92 -7.51
CA LEU A 420 17.63 13.65 -7.22
C LEU A 420 16.74 13.86 -8.44
N LEU A 421 17.10 14.83 -9.28
CA LEU A 421 16.50 15.09 -10.59
C LEU A 421 17.49 14.70 -11.69
N VAL A 422 16.95 14.29 -12.83
CA VAL A 422 17.73 13.97 -14.04
C VAL A 422 17.55 15.12 -15.02
N PRO A 423 18.60 15.75 -15.53
CA PRO A 423 18.47 16.83 -16.50
C PRO A 423 17.83 16.33 -17.81
N ASP A 424 17.00 17.19 -18.45
CA ASP A 424 16.44 16.91 -19.77
C ASP A 424 17.52 16.97 -20.87
N GLN A 425 18.47 17.88 -20.69
CA GLN A 425 19.63 18.04 -21.58
C GLN A 425 20.88 18.34 -20.76
N GLY A 426 22.03 18.06 -21.33
CA GLY A 426 23.30 18.24 -20.65
C GLY A 426 23.67 17.10 -19.69
N ALA A 427 24.57 17.37 -18.75
CA ALA A 427 25.00 16.38 -17.77
C ALA A 427 25.63 17.03 -16.52
N VAL A 428 25.48 16.34 -15.38
CA VAL A 428 26.30 16.57 -14.19
C VAL A 428 27.41 15.53 -14.17
N LEU A 429 28.65 16.01 -14.09
CA LEU A 429 29.82 15.16 -13.96
C LEU A 429 30.47 15.36 -12.60
N VAL A 430 30.99 14.29 -12.04
CA VAL A 430 31.81 14.29 -10.82
C VAL A 430 33.16 13.68 -11.15
N ASP A 431 34.21 14.44 -10.96
CA ASP A 431 35.58 14.09 -11.38
C ASP A 431 35.63 13.65 -12.86
N GLY A 432 34.97 14.42 -13.75
CA GLY A 432 34.92 14.20 -15.20
C GLY A 432 34.05 13.03 -15.67
N GLN A 433 33.31 12.37 -14.76
CA GLN A 433 32.47 11.23 -15.12
C GLN A 433 30.99 11.50 -14.82
N ARG A 434 30.10 11.10 -15.73
CA ARG A 434 28.65 11.26 -15.58
C ARG A 434 28.10 10.48 -14.39
N LEU A 435 27.09 11.05 -13.74
CA LEU A 435 26.37 10.44 -12.63
C LEU A 435 25.27 9.51 -13.14
N GLU A 436 25.56 8.22 -13.24
CA GLU A 436 24.60 7.21 -13.69
C GLU A 436 24.74 5.91 -12.86
N GLY A 437 23.66 5.15 -12.74
CA GLY A 437 23.64 3.82 -12.12
C GLY A 437 24.26 3.77 -10.72
N ASN A 438 25.24 2.89 -10.51
CA ASN A 438 25.92 2.74 -9.20
C ASN A 438 26.75 3.97 -8.81
N ARG A 439 27.29 4.73 -9.79
CA ARG A 439 28.05 5.93 -9.52
C ARG A 439 27.15 7.03 -8.92
N LEU A 440 25.92 7.18 -9.42
CA LEU A 440 24.92 8.07 -8.83
C LEU A 440 24.64 7.71 -7.37
N ARG A 441 24.46 6.42 -7.05
CA ARG A 441 24.25 5.97 -5.66
C ARG A 441 25.47 6.24 -4.77
N ALA A 442 26.67 6.01 -5.28
CA ALA A 442 27.91 6.33 -4.57
C ALA A 442 28.03 7.82 -4.30
N TRP A 443 27.67 8.65 -5.29
CA TRP A 443 27.62 10.10 -5.17
C TRP A 443 26.62 10.57 -4.10
N GLN A 444 25.40 10.07 -4.11
CA GLN A 444 24.38 10.40 -3.09
C GLN A 444 24.82 10.04 -1.67
N ARG A 445 25.66 9.02 -1.51
CA ARG A 445 26.25 8.69 -0.21
C ARG A 445 27.37 9.65 0.22
N SER A 446 27.99 10.34 -0.71
CA SER A 446 29.03 11.33 -0.47
C SER A 446 28.49 12.72 -0.12
N ILE A 447 27.17 12.92 -0.23
CA ILE A 447 26.50 14.19 0.04
C ILE A 447 25.80 14.13 1.38
N ALA A 448 25.92 15.18 2.18
CA ALA A 448 25.00 15.46 3.27
C ALA A 448 24.24 16.76 2.98
N HIS A 449 22.93 16.72 3.11
CA HIS A 449 22.02 17.81 2.80
C HIS A 449 21.28 18.30 4.04
N VAL A 450 21.29 19.58 4.26
CA VAL A 450 20.49 20.26 5.28
C VAL A 450 19.43 21.11 4.56
N PRO A 451 18.18 20.63 4.49
CA PRO A 451 17.10 21.34 3.80
C PRO A 451 16.62 22.55 4.62
N GLN A 452 15.93 23.47 3.97
CA GLN A 452 15.25 24.60 4.61
C GLN A 452 14.31 24.14 5.74
N HIS A 453 13.55 23.06 5.50
CA HIS A 453 12.64 22.45 6.46
C HIS A 453 13.13 21.06 6.84
N VAL A 454 13.74 20.94 8.02
CA VAL A 454 14.29 19.68 8.52
C VAL A 454 13.15 18.75 8.94
N PHE A 455 13.05 17.59 8.29
CA PHE A 455 12.16 16.51 8.72
C PHE A 455 12.75 15.79 9.93
N LEU A 456 11.97 15.69 11.01
CA LEU A 456 12.30 14.90 12.20
C LEU A 456 11.25 13.82 12.40
N SER A 457 11.71 12.58 12.61
CA SER A 457 10.87 11.46 13.00
C SER A 457 10.52 11.53 14.49
N ASP A 458 9.38 10.97 14.88
CA ASP A 458 8.97 10.87 16.30
C ASP A 458 9.77 9.80 17.04
N THR A 459 11.07 10.03 17.15
CA THR A 459 12.05 9.16 17.81
C THR A 459 12.98 10.02 18.67
N SER A 460 14.02 9.43 19.24
CA SER A 460 15.00 10.14 20.07
C SER A 460 15.86 11.13 19.27
N LEU A 461 16.49 12.06 19.97
CA LEU A 461 17.46 12.98 19.38
C LEU A 461 18.63 12.24 18.73
N ALA A 462 19.15 11.18 19.37
CA ALA A 462 20.23 10.36 18.81
C ALA A 462 19.83 9.71 17.49
N GLU A 463 18.64 9.10 17.40
CA GLU A 463 18.11 8.48 16.17
C GLU A 463 17.85 9.51 15.06
N ASN A 464 17.43 10.72 15.42
CA ASN A 464 17.26 11.80 14.45
C ASN A 464 18.60 12.32 13.91
N ILE A 465 19.67 12.34 14.70
CA ILE A 465 21.01 12.72 14.27
C ILE A 465 21.64 11.59 13.42
N ALA A 466 21.56 10.34 13.89
CA ALA A 466 22.00 9.15 13.17
C ALA A 466 20.89 8.59 12.23
N PHE A 467 20.22 9.47 11.49
CA PHE A 467 19.03 9.14 10.71
C PHE A 467 19.24 7.95 9.76
N GLY A 468 18.37 6.94 9.87
CA GLY A 468 18.42 5.73 9.03
C GLY A 468 19.43 4.68 9.47
N ILE A 469 20.03 4.83 10.66
CA ILE A 469 20.93 3.83 11.27
C ILE A 469 20.15 3.09 12.36
N PRO A 470 20.21 1.73 12.41
CA PRO A 470 19.63 0.97 13.50
C PRO A 470 20.15 1.44 14.87
N VAL A 471 19.28 1.42 15.88
CA VAL A 471 19.59 1.98 17.21
C VAL A 471 20.85 1.34 17.81
N GLU A 472 21.03 0.04 17.57
CA GLU A 472 22.15 -0.76 18.06
C GLU A 472 23.49 -0.42 17.39
N GLU A 473 23.43 0.22 16.20
CA GLU A 473 24.58 0.60 15.38
C GLU A 473 24.94 2.09 15.51
N ILE A 474 24.21 2.86 16.33
CA ILE A 474 24.47 4.29 16.50
C ILE A 474 25.78 4.51 17.26
N ASP A 475 26.73 5.17 16.60
CA ASP A 475 27.96 5.64 17.22
C ASP A 475 27.69 6.91 18.05
N MET A 476 27.59 6.74 19.37
CA MET A 476 27.25 7.83 20.27
C MET A 476 28.38 8.86 20.42
N ASP A 477 29.64 8.49 20.23
CA ASP A 477 30.75 9.45 20.28
C ASP A 477 30.71 10.36 19.07
N ARG A 478 30.41 9.80 17.90
CA ARG A 478 30.16 10.54 16.67
C ARG A 478 28.91 11.43 16.78
N VAL A 479 27.84 10.98 17.45
CA VAL A 479 26.67 11.83 17.75
C VAL A 479 27.08 13.02 18.59
N ARG A 480 27.86 12.82 19.66
CA ARG A 480 28.33 13.90 20.54
C ARG A 480 29.25 14.90 19.81
N GLU A 481 30.13 14.40 18.94
CA GLU A 481 30.97 15.23 18.08
C GLU A 481 30.11 16.12 17.16
N ALA A 482 29.18 15.52 16.41
CA ALA A 482 28.28 16.24 15.52
C ALA A 482 27.43 17.30 16.22
N VAL A 483 26.93 16.97 17.42
CA VAL A 483 26.13 17.85 18.27
C VAL A 483 26.93 19.07 18.73
N ARG A 484 28.20 18.89 19.09
CA ARG A 484 29.11 20.00 19.48
C ARG A 484 29.34 20.95 18.32
N HIS A 485 29.65 20.42 17.12
CA HIS A 485 29.85 21.23 15.92
C HIS A 485 28.58 21.93 15.45
N ALA A 486 27.40 21.35 15.68
CA ALA A 486 26.12 21.98 15.39
C ALA A 486 25.65 22.97 16.47
N MET A 487 26.47 23.27 17.49
CA MET A 487 26.16 24.20 18.60
C MET A 487 24.83 23.90 19.31
N ILE A 488 24.49 22.62 19.50
CA ILE A 488 23.25 22.20 20.19
C ILE A 488 23.50 21.35 21.44
N ALA A 489 24.76 21.16 21.82
CA ALA A 489 25.15 20.30 22.93
C ALA A 489 24.53 20.74 24.27
N GLU A 490 24.58 22.04 24.59
CA GLU A 490 24.04 22.59 25.85
C GLU A 490 22.54 22.30 25.99
N PHE A 491 21.77 22.48 24.91
CA PHE A 491 20.35 22.16 24.90
C PHE A 491 20.11 20.67 25.18
N ILE A 492 20.82 19.77 24.48
CA ILE A 492 20.63 18.32 24.63
C ILE A 492 21.04 17.84 26.02
N GLU A 493 22.16 18.34 26.55
CA GLU A 493 22.65 17.97 27.88
C GLU A 493 21.77 18.50 29.03
N ALA A 494 21.02 19.58 28.80
CA ALA A 494 20.04 20.13 29.73
C ALA A 494 18.71 19.33 29.77
N GLU A 495 18.41 18.55 28.74
CA GLU A 495 17.20 17.71 28.71
C GLU A 495 17.32 16.56 29.72
N PRO A 496 16.23 16.20 30.43
CA PRO A 496 16.25 15.11 31.44
C PRO A 496 16.69 13.77 30.86
N ALA A 497 16.26 13.44 29.64
CA ALA A 497 16.60 12.20 28.94
C ALA A 497 17.77 12.39 27.96
N LYS A 498 18.37 13.58 27.87
CA LYS A 498 19.51 13.92 27.00
C LYS A 498 19.29 13.45 25.56
N TYR A 499 20.19 12.64 25.04
CA TYR A 499 20.14 12.08 23.67
C TYR A 499 18.96 11.13 23.44
N ALA A 500 18.35 10.57 24.51
CA ALA A 500 17.16 9.73 24.44
C ALA A 500 15.84 10.53 24.44
N THR A 501 15.90 11.86 24.51
CA THR A 501 14.72 12.72 24.46
C THR A 501 13.98 12.56 23.14
N VAL A 502 12.68 12.22 23.21
CA VAL A 502 11.80 12.05 22.03
C VAL A 502 11.31 13.43 21.58
N VAL A 503 11.50 13.74 20.30
CA VAL A 503 11.25 15.07 19.73
C VAL A 503 9.79 15.35 19.40
N GLY A 504 8.92 14.33 19.41
CA GLY A 504 7.52 14.41 18.99
C GLY A 504 7.36 14.46 17.46
N GLU A 505 6.12 14.33 17.01
CA GLU A 505 5.81 14.31 15.59
C GLU A 505 6.33 15.58 14.90
N ARG A 506 7.14 15.42 13.85
CA ARG A 506 7.82 16.50 13.10
C ARG A 506 8.61 17.47 13.98
N GLY A 507 9.05 17.03 15.16
CA GLY A 507 9.82 17.84 16.08
C GLY A 507 9.05 19.00 16.71
N ILE A 508 7.75 18.80 16.97
CA ILE A 508 6.86 19.84 17.52
C ILE A 508 7.34 20.42 18.87
N ARG A 509 8.13 19.65 19.62
CA ARG A 509 8.69 20.07 20.92
C ARG A 509 9.92 20.95 20.81
N LEU A 510 10.42 21.18 19.59
CA LEU A 510 11.64 21.91 19.32
C LEU A 510 11.37 23.26 18.67
N SER A 511 12.20 24.26 18.98
CA SER A 511 12.19 25.55 18.25
C SER A 511 12.68 25.36 16.80
N GLY A 512 12.41 26.34 15.93
CA GLY A 512 12.91 26.34 14.55
C GLY A 512 14.43 26.20 14.46
N GLY A 513 15.16 26.98 15.25
CA GLY A 513 16.61 26.92 15.32
C GLY A 513 17.15 25.60 15.88
N GLN A 514 16.48 25.00 16.88
CA GLN A 514 16.85 23.66 17.37
C GLN A 514 16.67 22.60 16.30
N ARG A 515 15.55 22.61 15.54
CA ARG A 515 15.34 21.69 14.41
C ARG A 515 16.42 21.84 13.34
N GLN A 516 16.79 23.07 12.98
CA GLN A 516 17.87 23.31 12.02
C GLN A 516 19.21 22.78 12.52
N ARG A 517 19.58 23.05 13.77
CA ARG A 517 20.84 22.53 14.37
C ARG A 517 20.87 21.01 14.43
N ILE A 518 19.76 20.34 14.69
CA ILE A 518 19.68 18.85 14.59
C ILE A 518 19.89 18.41 13.13
N GLY A 519 19.34 19.11 12.14
CA GLY A 519 19.60 18.86 10.72
C GLY A 519 21.08 19.00 10.36
N ILE A 520 21.74 20.03 10.89
CA ILE A 520 23.18 20.24 10.75
C ILE A 520 23.97 19.11 11.43
N ALA A 521 23.61 18.74 12.67
CA ALA A 521 24.24 17.61 13.36
C ALA A 521 24.10 16.30 12.58
N ARG A 522 22.94 16.04 11.97
CA ARG A 522 22.69 14.90 11.06
C ARG A 522 23.65 14.92 9.86
N ALA A 523 23.83 16.07 9.23
CA ALA A 523 24.73 16.22 8.10
C ALA A 523 26.20 15.96 8.51
N LEU A 524 26.62 16.48 9.65
CA LEU A 524 27.95 16.29 10.20
C LEU A 524 28.21 14.83 10.65
N TYR A 525 27.20 14.19 11.25
CA TYR A 525 27.28 12.78 11.60
C TYR A 525 27.59 11.90 10.37
N LYS A 526 27.11 12.24 9.20
CA LYS A 526 27.34 11.49 7.96
C LYS A 526 28.81 11.52 7.50
N ARG A 527 29.61 12.54 7.86
CA ARG A 527 31.02 12.75 7.41
C ARG A 527 31.12 12.70 5.89
N ALA A 528 30.27 13.42 5.22
CA ALA A 528 30.21 13.47 3.77
C ALA A 528 31.31 14.37 3.19
N SER A 529 31.80 14.07 1.98
CA SER A 529 32.76 14.90 1.25
C SER A 529 32.14 16.18 0.68
N VAL A 530 30.80 16.22 0.57
CA VAL A 530 30.05 17.38 0.09
C VAL A 530 28.92 17.69 1.08
N LEU A 531 28.87 18.94 1.54
CA LEU A 531 27.81 19.48 2.38
C LEU A 531 26.97 20.47 1.59
N ILE A 532 25.66 20.30 1.57
CA ILE A 532 24.72 21.19 0.89
C ILE A 532 23.76 21.78 1.91
N PHE A 533 23.73 23.10 1.99
CA PHE A 533 22.85 23.86 2.86
C PHE A 533 21.84 24.65 2.02
N ASP A 534 20.57 24.25 2.05
CA ASP A 534 19.49 24.96 1.36
C ASP A 534 18.74 25.83 2.36
N GLU A 535 19.13 27.10 2.45
CA GLU A 535 18.59 28.10 3.42
C GLU A 535 18.59 27.61 4.89
N ALA A 536 19.46 26.68 5.21
CA ALA A 536 19.46 25.92 6.45
C ALA A 536 19.87 26.72 7.71
N THR A 537 20.19 27.99 7.58
CA THR A 537 20.55 28.90 8.69
C THR A 537 19.50 29.98 8.95
N SER A 538 18.40 29.99 8.19
CA SER A 538 17.38 31.06 8.23
C SER A 538 16.70 31.23 9.60
N ALA A 539 16.54 30.14 10.39
CA ALA A 539 15.97 30.17 11.73
C ALA A 539 17.01 30.29 12.86
N LEU A 540 18.30 30.47 12.54
CA LEU A 540 19.37 30.69 13.50
C LEU A 540 19.56 32.19 13.74
N ASP A 541 19.94 32.56 14.96
CA ASP A 541 20.46 33.92 15.25
C ASP A 541 21.85 34.08 14.64
N ASN A 542 22.24 35.32 14.40
CA ASN A 542 23.50 35.66 13.73
C ASN A 542 24.75 35.13 14.45
N GLN A 543 24.72 35.00 15.79
CA GLN A 543 25.86 34.53 16.57
C GLN A 543 25.99 33.00 16.43
N THR A 544 24.88 32.29 16.57
CA THR A 544 24.83 30.82 16.38
C THR A 544 25.20 30.41 14.96
N GLU A 545 24.69 31.12 13.94
CA GLU A 545 25.04 30.91 12.54
C GLU A 545 26.55 31.04 12.31
N ARG A 546 27.17 32.12 12.76
CA ARG A 546 28.64 32.32 12.66
C ARG A 546 29.41 31.21 13.37
N SER A 547 28.96 30.81 14.57
CA SER A 547 29.62 29.74 15.33
C SER A 547 29.54 28.38 14.60
N VAL A 548 28.40 28.04 14.00
CA VAL A 548 28.22 26.85 13.17
C VAL A 548 29.09 26.94 11.92
N MET A 549 29.11 28.08 11.22
CA MET A 549 29.95 28.26 10.03
C MET A 549 31.44 28.19 10.36
N ASN A 550 31.90 28.78 11.43
CA ASN A 550 33.27 28.66 11.91
C ASN A 550 33.62 27.19 12.23
N SER A 551 32.71 26.47 12.88
CA SER A 551 32.85 25.05 13.18
C SER A 551 32.98 24.20 11.91
N LEU A 552 32.31 24.58 10.83
CA LEU A 552 32.45 23.96 9.49
C LEU A 552 33.79 24.32 8.82
N VAL A 553 34.33 25.51 9.12
CA VAL A 553 35.66 25.93 8.65
C VAL A 553 36.76 25.06 9.27
N ASP A 554 36.59 24.72 10.54
CA ASP A 554 37.55 23.89 11.31
C ASP A 554 37.50 22.41 10.90
N LEU A 555 36.36 21.95 10.32
CA LEU A 555 36.21 20.64 9.73
C LEU A 555 36.92 20.59 8.37
N ASN A 556 38.21 20.29 8.36
CA ASN A 556 39.06 19.96 7.20
C ASN A 556 38.75 20.71 5.86
N ARG A 557 39.73 21.39 5.28
CA ARG A 557 39.63 22.06 3.95
C ARG A 557 39.32 21.11 2.76
N GLU A 558 39.11 19.81 3.04
CA GLU A 558 38.80 18.80 2.03
C GLU A 558 37.29 18.67 1.74
N VAL A 559 36.43 19.29 2.54
CA VAL A 559 34.97 19.22 2.37
C VAL A 559 34.49 20.35 1.45
N THR A 560 33.80 19.96 0.38
CA THR A 560 33.15 20.93 -0.52
C THR A 560 31.81 21.36 0.10
N VAL A 561 31.55 22.67 0.15
CA VAL A 561 30.34 23.21 0.77
C VAL A 561 29.57 24.05 -0.24
N LEU A 562 28.30 23.71 -0.45
CA LEU A 562 27.37 24.49 -1.26
C LEU A 562 26.33 25.16 -0.33
N LEU A 563 26.19 26.45 -0.43
CA LEU A 563 25.33 27.25 0.44
C LEU A 563 24.33 28.05 -0.42
N VAL A 564 23.04 27.81 -0.25
CA VAL A 564 22.02 28.78 -0.69
C VAL A 564 21.82 29.75 0.46
N ALA A 565 22.30 30.95 0.30
CA ALA A 565 22.30 31.96 1.36
C ALA A 565 21.47 33.18 0.98
N HIS A 566 20.69 33.64 1.95
CA HIS A 566 19.99 34.94 1.92
C HIS A 566 20.67 35.98 2.83
N ARG A 567 21.70 35.59 3.60
CA ARG A 567 22.42 36.47 4.52
C ARG A 567 23.81 36.79 4.01
N LEU A 568 24.14 38.07 4.05
CA LEU A 568 25.44 38.64 3.64
C LEU A 568 26.62 38.04 4.41
N SER A 569 26.45 37.81 5.71
CA SER A 569 27.50 37.30 6.58
C SER A 569 28.02 35.95 6.09
N THR A 570 27.12 35.10 5.65
CA THR A 570 27.42 33.74 5.14
C THR A 570 28.10 33.79 3.77
N LEU A 571 27.72 34.75 2.91
CA LEU A 571 28.28 34.91 1.57
C LEU A 571 29.72 35.41 1.58
N LYS A 572 30.08 36.26 2.55
CA LYS A 572 31.45 36.79 2.70
C LYS A 572 32.49 35.72 2.99
N GLU A 573 32.07 34.56 3.49
CA GLU A 573 32.94 33.44 3.82
C GLU A 573 33.04 32.40 2.67
N CYS A 574 32.33 32.62 1.55
CA CYS A 574 32.41 31.78 0.38
C CYS A 574 33.61 32.14 -0.50
N ASP A 575 34.30 31.09 -1.01
CA ASP A 575 35.41 31.25 -1.96
C ASP A 575 34.92 31.78 -3.31
N VAL A 576 33.73 31.28 -3.72
CA VAL A 576 33.07 31.65 -4.98
C VAL A 576 31.58 31.83 -4.72
N ILE A 577 31.00 32.87 -5.30
CA ILE A 577 29.57 33.12 -5.31
C ILE A 577 29.07 33.05 -6.76
N VAL A 578 27.95 32.35 -6.96
CA VAL A 578 27.25 32.24 -8.24
C VAL A 578 25.90 32.92 -8.13
N GLU A 579 25.65 33.92 -8.96
CA GLU A 579 24.38 34.60 -9.08
C GLU A 579 23.53 33.96 -10.17
N MET A 580 22.33 33.50 -9.78
CA MET A 580 21.35 32.92 -10.71
C MET A 580 20.18 33.87 -10.97
N ARG A 581 19.75 33.93 -12.24
CA ARG A 581 18.53 34.62 -12.68
C ARG A 581 17.88 33.81 -13.82
N ASP A 582 16.57 33.57 -13.70
CA ASP A 582 15.76 32.91 -14.73
C ASP A 582 16.37 31.60 -15.25
N GLY A 583 16.93 30.78 -14.35
CA GLY A 583 17.53 29.49 -14.67
C GLY A 583 18.95 29.52 -15.21
N GLN A 584 19.58 30.70 -15.33
CA GLN A 584 20.92 30.91 -15.87
C GLN A 584 21.87 31.50 -14.83
N ILE A 585 23.18 31.32 -15.02
CA ILE A 585 24.21 32.01 -14.26
C ILE A 585 24.46 33.36 -14.92
N VAL A 586 24.27 34.46 -14.15
CA VAL A 586 24.47 35.84 -14.61
C VAL A 586 25.72 36.48 -14.03
N GLY A 587 26.28 35.88 -12.97
CA GLY A 587 27.50 36.36 -12.34
C GLY A 587 28.21 35.27 -11.55
N GLU A 588 29.54 35.29 -11.58
CA GLU A 588 30.41 34.38 -10.80
C GLU A 588 31.64 35.17 -10.32
N GLY A 589 31.99 35.01 -9.05
CA GLY A 589 33.18 35.66 -8.49
C GLY A 589 33.21 35.65 -6.96
N THR A 590 34.17 36.40 -6.38
CA THR A 590 34.20 36.66 -4.94
C THR A 590 33.14 37.69 -4.56
N PHE A 591 32.84 37.81 -3.26
CA PHE A 591 31.90 38.79 -2.75
C PHE A 591 32.25 40.22 -3.22
N GLU A 592 33.53 40.61 -3.12
CA GLU A 592 34.01 41.90 -3.51
C GLU A 592 33.88 42.16 -5.03
N SER A 593 34.18 41.11 -5.83
CA SER A 593 34.06 41.19 -7.29
C SER A 593 32.60 41.41 -7.71
N LEU A 594 31.66 40.66 -7.15
CA LEU A 594 30.25 40.75 -7.51
C LEU A 594 29.63 42.09 -7.00
N MET A 595 30.06 42.62 -5.87
CA MET A 595 29.68 43.96 -5.41
C MET A 595 30.06 45.06 -6.39
N LEU A 596 31.12 44.85 -7.18
CA LEU A 596 31.59 45.81 -8.18
C LEU A 596 30.96 45.59 -9.56
N THR A 597 30.70 44.36 -9.93
CA THR A 597 30.33 43.97 -11.30
C THR A 597 28.84 43.69 -11.50
N SER A 598 28.09 43.33 -10.43
CA SER A 598 26.66 43.02 -10.53
C SER A 598 25.81 44.01 -9.74
N ASP A 599 25.00 44.81 -10.44
CA ASP A 599 24.06 45.75 -9.81
C ASP A 599 23.00 44.99 -9.01
N THR A 600 22.51 43.87 -9.53
CA THR A 600 21.49 43.04 -8.84
C THR A 600 22.04 42.37 -7.60
N PHE A 601 23.27 41.86 -7.63
CA PHE A 601 23.92 41.34 -6.43
C PHE A 601 24.10 42.45 -5.37
N ARG A 602 24.51 43.64 -5.80
CA ARG A 602 24.67 44.79 -4.92
C ARG A 602 23.36 45.23 -4.25
N GLU A 603 22.26 45.27 -5.03
CA GLU A 603 20.92 45.56 -4.48
C GLU A 603 20.48 44.53 -3.46
N MET A 604 20.65 43.22 -3.78
CA MET A 604 20.34 42.14 -2.83
C MET A 604 21.20 42.23 -1.56
N ALA A 605 22.48 42.54 -1.72
CA ALA A 605 23.40 42.68 -0.63
C ALA A 605 23.03 43.87 0.28
N LEU A 606 22.71 45.01 -0.27
CA LEU A 606 22.28 46.21 0.51
C LEU A 606 20.93 45.96 1.19
N ALA A 607 19.97 45.33 0.52
CA ALA A 607 18.68 45.00 1.11
C ALA A 607 18.83 44.07 2.34
N ALA A 608 19.77 43.11 2.31
CA ALA A 608 20.05 42.18 3.40
C ALA A 608 20.84 42.81 4.59
N GLU A 609 21.45 44.01 4.43
CA GLU A 609 22.04 44.77 5.54
C GLU A 609 21.00 45.47 6.41
N PHE A 610 19.83 45.78 5.85
CA PHE A 610 18.75 46.49 6.54
C PHE A 610 17.70 45.55 7.19
N THR A 611 17.85 44.23 7.06
CA THR A 611 16.97 43.20 7.66
C THR A 611 17.71 42.45 8.75
#